data_14ed84470a2f6fb92e19e58bcfe9e7d7
#
_entry.id   14ed84470a2f6fb92e19e58bcfe9e7d7
#
_cell.length_a   1.000
_cell.length_b   1.000
_cell.length_c   1.000
_cell.angle_alpha   90.00
_cell.angle_beta   90.00
_cell.angle_gamma   90.00
#
_symmetry.space_group_name_H-M   'P 1'
#
loop_
_entity.id
_entity.type
_entity.pdbx_description
1 polymer ?
#
loop_
_entity_poly.entity_id
_entity_poly.type
_entity_poly.pdbx_seq_one_letter_code
_entity_poly.pdbx_strand_id
1 'polypeptide(L)'
;SWNPPFCGDLDIRIARNGTWFYLGTPIGRFELVKLFSSILKVEDGKYFLVTPVEKVGIQVDDAPFIAVDFNEMEINGEKALKFETHVGDQVIANVENPIRVERDAVSDEPAPYIHIRNGLDALIDRKTFYRLVEIGQHKKHENENWFGIESASSFFPIIKSEDLDNSI
;
A
#
# COMPACT_ATOMS: atom_id res chain seq x y z
N SER A 1 9.12 21.33 3.65
CA SER A 1 8.85 20.54 2.46
C SER A 1 9.34 21.27 1.23
N TRP A 2 9.86 20.53 0.27
CA TRP A 2 10.41 21.11 -0.93
C TRP A 2 9.31 21.36 -1.96
N ASN A 3 9.40 22.49 -2.65
CA ASN A 3 8.47 22.84 -3.71
C ASN A 3 9.23 23.41 -4.94
N PRO A 4 10.12 22.62 -5.54
CA PRO A 4 10.88 23.07 -6.71
C PRO A 4 10.00 23.12 -7.96
N PRO A 5 10.47 23.78 -9.02
CA PRO A 5 9.73 23.81 -10.28
C PRO A 5 9.70 22.43 -10.93
N PHE A 6 8.64 22.16 -11.69
CA PHE A 6 8.52 20.94 -12.46
C PHE A 6 9.51 20.95 -13.63
N CYS A 7 10.31 19.90 -13.73
CA CYS A 7 11.38 19.79 -14.72
C CYS A 7 11.08 18.79 -15.85
N GLY A 8 9.84 18.32 -15.96
CA GLY A 8 9.46 17.37 -17.00
C GLY A 8 9.39 15.94 -16.49
N ASP A 9 9.06 15.02 -17.38
CA ASP A 9 8.93 13.61 -17.05
C ASP A 9 10.23 12.86 -17.26
N LEU A 10 10.50 11.89 -16.41
CA LEU A 10 11.63 10.99 -16.51
C LEU A 10 11.10 9.60 -16.84
N ASP A 11 11.80 8.85 -17.68
CA ASP A 11 11.36 7.49 -18.03
C ASP A 11 11.71 6.51 -16.92
N ILE A 12 11.01 6.68 -15.80
CA ILE A 12 11.00 5.76 -14.66
C ILE A 12 9.58 5.27 -14.47
N ARG A 13 9.43 3.96 -14.29
CA ARG A 13 8.14 3.33 -14.06
C ARG A 13 8.24 2.35 -12.90
N ILE A 14 7.28 2.44 -11.98
CA ILE A 14 7.13 1.45 -10.91
C ILE A 14 6.01 0.50 -11.35
N ALA A 15 6.38 -0.75 -11.59
CA ALA A 15 5.41 -1.77 -11.98
C ALA A 15 4.57 -2.22 -10.78
N ARG A 16 3.46 -2.89 -11.08
CA ARG A 16 2.53 -3.37 -10.04
C ARG A 16 3.22 -4.29 -9.02
N ASN A 17 4.21 -5.05 -9.45
CA ASN A 17 4.96 -5.94 -8.54
C ASN A 17 6.07 -5.24 -7.75
N GLY A 18 6.19 -3.93 -7.86
CA GLY A 18 7.18 -3.13 -7.13
C GLY A 18 8.51 -2.95 -7.84
N THR A 19 8.69 -3.53 -9.02
CA THR A 19 9.93 -3.37 -9.78
C THR A 19 10.01 -1.97 -10.36
N TRP A 20 11.15 -1.31 -10.18
CA TRP A 20 11.44 -0.01 -10.77
C TRP A 20 12.19 -0.19 -12.06
N PHE A 21 11.77 0.51 -13.10
CA PHE A 21 12.42 0.48 -14.42
C PHE A 21 12.94 1.88 -14.76
N TYR A 22 14.13 1.93 -15.34
CA TYR A 22 14.67 3.15 -15.91
C TYR A 22 15.00 2.87 -17.37
N LEU A 23 14.41 3.66 -18.27
CA LEU A 23 14.56 3.46 -19.72
C LEU A 23 14.24 2.03 -20.14
N GLY A 24 13.22 1.43 -19.51
CA GLY A 24 12.78 0.08 -19.81
C GLY A 24 13.60 -1.05 -19.18
N THR A 25 14.64 -0.72 -18.43
CA THR A 25 15.51 -1.71 -17.79
C THR A 25 15.28 -1.72 -16.28
N PRO A 26 15.13 -2.89 -15.65
CA PRO A 26 14.98 -2.94 -14.20
C PRO A 26 16.18 -2.34 -13.47
N ILE A 27 15.89 -1.55 -12.43
CA ILE A 27 16.94 -1.02 -11.56
C ILE A 27 17.29 -2.10 -10.55
N GLY A 28 18.49 -2.70 -10.68
CA GLY A 28 18.90 -3.81 -9.83
C GLY A 28 19.50 -3.42 -8.49
N ARG A 29 19.88 -2.16 -8.32
CA ARG A 29 20.52 -1.71 -7.08
C ARG A 29 19.47 -1.28 -6.07
N PHE A 30 19.33 -2.06 -5.03
CA PHE A 30 18.31 -1.82 -4.00
C PHE A 30 18.48 -0.45 -3.33
N GLU A 31 19.72 -0.05 -3.05
CA GLU A 31 19.99 1.24 -2.39
C GLU A 31 19.49 2.41 -3.24
N LEU A 32 19.56 2.27 -4.56
CA LEU A 32 19.08 3.31 -5.46
C LEU A 32 17.55 3.39 -5.45
N VAL A 33 16.89 2.25 -5.49
CA VAL A 33 15.42 2.17 -5.38
C VAL A 33 14.97 2.77 -4.05
N LYS A 34 15.65 2.42 -2.97
CA LYS A 34 15.32 2.93 -1.65
C LYS A 34 15.49 4.45 -1.57
N LEU A 35 16.55 4.97 -2.17
CA LEU A 35 16.79 6.41 -2.22
C LEU A 35 15.66 7.12 -2.99
N PHE A 36 15.34 6.62 -4.18
CA PHE A 36 14.27 7.21 -4.99
C PHE A 36 12.91 7.14 -4.27
N SER A 37 12.63 6.03 -3.60
CA SER A 37 11.36 5.90 -2.86
C SER A 37 11.26 6.91 -1.72
N SER A 38 12.39 7.34 -1.16
CA SER A 38 12.41 8.31 -0.06
C SER A 38 12.05 9.73 -0.51
N ILE A 39 12.20 10.02 -1.81
CA ILE A 39 11.87 11.35 -2.37
C ILE A 39 10.62 11.32 -3.26
N LEU A 40 9.88 10.24 -3.18
CA LEU A 40 8.64 10.07 -3.93
C LEU A 40 7.53 10.93 -3.35
N LYS A 41 6.72 11.54 -4.23
CA LYS A 41 5.60 12.37 -3.84
C LYS A 41 4.44 12.16 -4.80
N VAL A 42 3.22 12.22 -4.30
CA VAL A 42 2.02 12.18 -5.14
C VAL A 42 1.27 13.50 -5.01
N GLU A 43 0.83 14.04 -6.15
CA GLU A 43 0.02 15.25 -6.22
C GLU A 43 -1.05 15.05 -7.30
N ASP A 44 -2.32 15.16 -6.91
CA ASP A 44 -3.46 15.02 -7.83
C ASP A 44 -3.40 13.73 -8.67
N GLY A 45 -3.04 12.63 -8.03
CA GLY A 45 -2.95 11.33 -8.69
C GLY A 45 -1.72 11.12 -9.56
N LYS A 46 -0.82 12.09 -9.59
CA LYS A 46 0.43 12.00 -10.36
C LYS A 46 1.61 11.86 -9.43
N TYR A 47 2.59 11.07 -9.84
CA TYR A 47 3.75 10.75 -9.01
C TYR A 47 5.00 11.48 -9.50
N PHE A 48 5.81 11.92 -8.55
CA PHE A 48 7.02 12.70 -8.81
C PHE A 48 8.16 12.26 -7.91
N LEU A 49 9.39 12.43 -8.39
CA LEU A 49 10.57 12.42 -7.55
C LEU A 49 10.94 13.88 -7.30
N VAL A 50 11.08 14.24 -6.04
CA VAL A 50 11.26 15.64 -5.64
C VAL A 50 12.54 15.78 -4.83
N THR A 51 13.42 16.70 -5.29
CA THR A 51 14.62 17.13 -4.56
C THR A 51 14.50 18.62 -4.29
N PRO A 52 15.42 19.23 -3.53
CA PRO A 52 15.35 20.67 -3.31
C PRO A 52 15.37 21.52 -4.58
N VAL A 53 15.93 20.99 -5.68
CA VAL A 53 16.15 21.75 -6.90
C VAL A 53 15.34 21.30 -8.09
N GLU A 54 14.75 20.10 -8.05
CA GLU A 54 13.97 19.63 -9.19
C GLU A 54 12.83 18.69 -8.79
N LYS A 55 11.82 18.68 -9.64
CA LYS A 55 10.65 17.83 -9.52
C LYS A 55 10.42 17.19 -10.87
N VAL A 56 10.56 15.87 -10.96
CA VAL A 56 10.38 15.13 -12.22
C VAL A 56 9.24 14.14 -12.07
N GLY A 57 8.43 14.03 -13.14
CA GLY A 57 7.30 13.08 -13.16
C GLY A 57 7.79 11.67 -13.45
N ILE A 58 7.15 10.69 -12.81
CA ILE A 58 7.38 9.28 -13.10
C ILE A 58 6.04 8.58 -13.26
N GLN A 59 6.07 7.35 -13.75
CA GLN A 59 4.88 6.54 -13.95
C GLN A 59 4.80 5.45 -12.87
N VAL A 60 3.60 5.28 -12.31
CA VAL A 60 3.32 4.22 -11.32
C VAL A 60 2.11 3.46 -11.83
N ASP A 61 2.27 2.16 -12.06
CA ASP A 61 1.20 1.37 -12.67
C ASP A 61 0.02 1.13 -11.73
N ASP A 62 0.27 0.99 -10.43
CA ASP A 62 -0.77 0.77 -9.44
C ASP A 62 -0.43 1.53 -8.16
N ALA A 63 0.25 0.89 -7.20
CA ALA A 63 0.70 1.56 -5.98
C ALA A 63 2.22 1.71 -6.02
N PRO A 64 2.77 2.76 -5.38
CA PRO A 64 4.22 2.97 -5.40
C PRO A 64 5.00 1.97 -4.55
N PHE A 65 4.35 1.33 -3.57
CA PHE A 65 5.01 0.37 -2.67
C PHE A 65 4.30 -0.98 -2.69
N ILE A 66 5.02 -2.00 -2.24
CA ILE A 66 4.46 -3.33 -1.99
C ILE A 66 4.65 -3.64 -0.51
N ALA A 67 3.57 -3.97 0.19
CA ALA A 67 3.64 -4.48 1.55
C ALA A 67 3.91 -5.97 1.47
N VAL A 68 5.10 -6.37 1.92
CA VAL A 68 5.59 -7.74 1.73
C VAL A 68 5.44 -8.62 2.95
N ASP A 69 5.08 -8.03 4.10
CA ASP A 69 4.92 -8.79 5.34
C ASP A 69 4.19 -7.97 6.39
N PHE A 70 3.68 -8.63 7.40
CA PHE A 70 3.21 -7.96 8.62
C PHE A 70 3.50 -8.84 9.84
N ASN A 71 3.59 -8.17 10.98
CA ASN A 71 3.75 -8.83 12.28
C ASN A 71 2.62 -8.42 13.20
N GLU A 72 2.15 -9.36 14.01
CA GLU A 72 1.19 -9.06 15.08
C GLU A 72 1.96 -8.57 16.31
N MET A 73 1.42 -7.55 16.96
CA MET A 73 2.01 -6.98 18.16
C MET A 73 0.91 -6.46 19.07
N GLU A 74 1.27 -6.02 20.26
CA GLU A 74 0.35 -5.36 21.17
C GLU A 74 0.80 -3.93 21.41
N ILE A 75 -0.17 -3.02 21.39
CA ILE A 75 0.05 -1.62 21.74
C ILE A 75 -1.02 -1.26 22.76
N ASN A 76 -0.59 -0.88 23.96
CA ASN A 76 -1.51 -0.53 25.06
C ASN A 76 -2.52 -1.64 25.37
N GLY A 77 -2.08 -2.91 25.28
CA GLY A 77 -2.94 -4.05 25.55
C GLY A 77 -3.82 -4.49 24.41
N GLU A 78 -3.75 -3.82 23.27
CA GLU A 78 -4.57 -4.14 22.10
C GLU A 78 -3.74 -4.69 20.97
N LYS A 79 -4.33 -5.61 20.21
CA LYS A 79 -3.71 -6.19 19.03
C LYS A 79 -3.47 -5.11 17.98
N ALA A 80 -2.28 -5.11 17.39
CA ALA A 80 -1.94 -4.22 16.28
C ALA A 80 -1.13 -4.98 15.25
N LEU A 81 -1.25 -4.57 13.99
CA LEU A 81 -0.54 -5.18 12.87
C LEU A 81 0.45 -4.16 12.30
N LYS A 82 1.72 -4.55 12.28
CA LYS A 82 2.78 -3.71 11.72
C LYS A 82 3.17 -4.27 10.35
N PHE A 83 2.95 -3.47 9.31
CA PHE A 83 3.27 -3.84 7.94
C PHE A 83 4.64 -3.31 7.55
N GLU A 84 5.30 -4.03 6.66
CA GLU A 84 6.60 -3.64 6.13
C GLU A 84 6.55 -3.63 4.61
N THR A 85 7.12 -2.60 4.00
CA THR A 85 7.22 -2.52 2.54
C THR A 85 8.54 -3.09 2.07
N HIS A 86 8.60 -3.39 0.77
CA HIS A 86 9.82 -3.93 0.13
C HIS A 86 11.01 -2.96 0.15
N VAL A 87 10.77 -1.68 0.46
CA VAL A 87 11.85 -0.68 0.60
C VAL A 87 12.13 -0.33 2.05
N GLY A 88 11.50 -1.04 3.00
CA GLY A 88 11.82 -0.92 4.42
C GLY A 88 10.95 0.02 5.24
N ASP A 89 9.93 0.64 4.65
CA ASP A 89 8.96 1.40 5.44
C ASP A 89 8.18 0.46 6.34
N GLN A 90 7.89 0.91 7.57
CA GLN A 90 7.06 0.15 8.52
C GLN A 90 5.95 1.04 9.03
N VAL A 91 4.73 0.53 9.03
CA VAL A 91 3.57 1.27 9.55
C VAL A 91 2.67 0.34 10.35
N ILE A 92 1.98 0.90 11.33
CA ILE A 92 0.92 0.20 12.06
C ILE A 92 -0.39 0.48 11.35
N ALA A 93 -1.14 -0.57 11.03
CA ALA A 93 -2.49 -0.39 10.49
C ALA A 93 -3.36 0.24 11.57
N ASN A 94 -3.87 1.43 11.29
CA ASN A 94 -4.70 2.20 12.22
C ASN A 94 -5.56 3.19 11.42
N VAL A 95 -6.21 4.12 12.11
CA VAL A 95 -7.10 5.09 11.47
C VAL A 95 -6.34 6.01 10.50
N GLU A 96 -5.05 6.27 10.75
CA GLU A 96 -4.23 7.13 9.89
C GLU A 96 -3.55 6.35 8.77
N ASN A 97 -3.34 5.05 8.97
CA ASN A 97 -2.77 4.14 7.99
C ASN A 97 -3.74 3.00 7.74
N PRO A 98 -4.89 3.29 7.13
CA PRO A 98 -5.95 2.29 7.00
C PRO A 98 -5.63 1.26 5.92
N ILE A 99 -6.20 0.07 6.14
CA ILE A 99 -6.27 -0.97 5.11
C ILE A 99 -7.57 -0.77 4.36
N ARG A 100 -7.53 -0.84 3.03
CA ARG A 100 -8.74 -0.85 2.22
C ARG A 100 -8.62 -1.94 1.17
N VAL A 101 -9.76 -2.46 0.75
CA VAL A 101 -9.81 -3.47 -0.30
C VAL A 101 -10.66 -2.93 -1.43
N GLU A 102 -10.09 -2.90 -2.62
CA GLU A 102 -10.78 -2.50 -3.84
C GLU A 102 -10.96 -3.72 -4.73
N ARG A 103 -11.87 -3.65 -5.69
CA ARG A 103 -12.02 -4.68 -6.69
C ARG A 103 -11.26 -4.25 -7.94
N ASP A 104 -10.45 -5.16 -8.48
CA ASP A 104 -9.77 -4.91 -9.75
C ASP A 104 -10.82 -4.80 -10.85
N ALA A 105 -10.73 -3.75 -11.67
CA ALA A 105 -11.75 -3.46 -12.69
C ALA A 105 -11.80 -4.52 -13.80
N VAL A 106 -10.72 -5.25 -14.00
CA VAL A 106 -10.63 -6.26 -15.07
C VAL A 106 -10.92 -7.65 -14.55
N SER A 107 -10.24 -8.06 -13.46
CA SER A 107 -10.33 -9.43 -12.94
C SER A 107 -11.42 -9.61 -11.88
N ASP A 108 -11.96 -8.52 -11.34
CA ASP A 108 -12.89 -8.52 -10.21
C ASP A 108 -12.30 -9.17 -8.94
N GLU A 109 -10.98 -9.34 -8.90
CA GLU A 109 -10.30 -9.87 -7.73
C GLU A 109 -10.09 -8.78 -6.70
N PRO A 110 -10.03 -9.13 -5.40
CA PRO A 110 -9.73 -8.13 -4.38
C PRO A 110 -8.31 -7.63 -4.50
N ALA A 111 -8.14 -6.31 -4.38
CA ALA A 111 -6.85 -5.66 -4.38
C ALA A 111 -6.72 -4.92 -3.04
N PRO A 112 -5.92 -5.44 -2.10
CA PRO A 112 -5.78 -4.84 -0.78
C PRO A 112 -4.64 -3.85 -0.73
N TYR A 113 -4.87 -2.72 -0.06
CA TYR A 113 -3.88 -1.65 0.07
C TYR A 113 -3.79 -1.20 1.51
N ILE A 114 -2.62 -0.69 1.88
CA ILE A 114 -2.42 -0.02 3.16
C ILE A 114 -1.73 1.33 2.90
N HIS A 115 -2.22 2.37 3.57
CA HIS A 115 -1.62 3.69 3.45
C HIS A 115 -0.27 3.72 4.18
N ILE A 116 0.77 4.20 3.52
CA ILE A 116 2.12 4.27 4.09
C ILE A 116 2.42 5.67 4.59
N ARG A 117 2.41 6.67 3.71
CA ARG A 117 2.68 8.07 4.08
C ARG A 117 2.28 9.02 2.96
N ASN A 118 1.75 10.17 3.34
CA ASN A 118 1.53 11.31 2.42
C ASN A 118 0.81 10.96 1.13
N GLY A 119 -0.24 10.15 1.22
CA GLY A 119 -1.01 9.71 0.05
C GLY A 119 -0.37 8.57 -0.73
N LEU A 120 0.78 8.08 -0.29
CA LEU A 120 1.47 6.96 -0.93
C LEU A 120 1.04 5.66 -0.27
N ASP A 121 0.52 4.74 -1.07
CA ASP A 121 -0.01 3.46 -0.61
C ASP A 121 0.89 2.31 -1.00
N ALA A 122 0.73 1.19 -0.31
CA ALA A 122 1.33 -0.08 -0.68
C ALA A 122 0.25 -1.07 -1.09
N LEU A 123 0.47 -1.79 -2.18
CA LEU A 123 -0.33 -2.96 -2.49
C LEU A 123 0.15 -4.10 -1.60
N ILE A 124 -0.75 -4.70 -0.83
CA ILE A 124 -0.43 -5.85 0.01
C ILE A 124 -0.28 -7.05 -0.92
N ASP A 125 0.87 -7.71 -0.91
CA ASP A 125 1.10 -8.83 -1.81
C ASP A 125 0.23 -10.03 -1.45
N ARG A 126 0.14 -10.99 -2.39
CA ARG A 126 -0.80 -12.09 -2.27
C ARG A 126 -0.56 -12.95 -1.03
N LYS A 127 0.68 -13.31 -0.75
CA LYS A 127 0.99 -14.15 0.42
C LYS A 127 0.67 -13.43 1.73
N THR A 128 0.92 -12.13 1.79
CA THR A 128 0.63 -11.32 2.97
C THR A 128 -0.88 -11.19 3.15
N PHE A 129 -1.60 -10.97 2.06
CA PHE A 129 -3.07 -10.89 2.10
C PHE A 129 -3.69 -12.21 2.58
N TYR A 130 -3.18 -13.35 2.12
CA TYR A 130 -3.69 -14.64 2.58
C TYR A 130 -3.47 -14.83 4.08
N ARG A 131 -2.32 -14.44 4.60
CA ARG A 131 -2.05 -14.47 6.04
C ARG A 131 -2.99 -13.54 6.80
N LEU A 132 -3.30 -12.40 6.22
CA LEU A 132 -4.20 -11.42 6.80
C LEU A 132 -5.62 -12.01 6.92
N VAL A 133 -6.09 -12.66 5.87
CA VAL A 133 -7.40 -13.31 5.84
C VAL A 133 -7.51 -14.38 6.92
N GLU A 134 -6.42 -15.12 7.19
CA GLU A 134 -6.41 -16.16 8.22
C GLU A 134 -6.69 -15.62 9.63
N ILE A 135 -6.33 -14.36 9.89
CA ILE A 135 -6.56 -13.74 11.21
C ILE A 135 -7.76 -12.80 11.22
N GLY A 136 -8.50 -12.78 10.11
CA GLY A 136 -9.70 -11.96 10.01
C GLY A 136 -10.85 -12.48 10.85
N GLN A 137 -11.85 -11.65 11.04
CA GLN A 137 -13.00 -11.99 11.84
C GLN A 137 -14.24 -11.31 11.30
N HIS A 138 -15.40 -11.91 11.62
CA HIS A 138 -16.69 -11.30 11.31
C HIS A 138 -17.04 -10.29 12.38
N LYS A 139 -17.50 -9.13 11.97
CA LYS A 139 -17.89 -8.08 12.89
C LYS A 139 -18.97 -7.22 12.26
N LYS A 140 -19.88 -6.71 13.10
CA LYS A 140 -20.88 -5.76 12.63
C LYS A 140 -20.21 -4.40 12.39
N HIS A 141 -20.39 -3.87 11.19
CA HIS A 141 -19.84 -2.59 10.79
C HIS A 141 -20.89 -1.85 9.97
N GLU A 142 -21.25 -0.64 10.39
CA GLU A 142 -22.30 0.16 9.73
C GLU A 142 -23.60 -0.61 9.51
N ASN A 143 -24.04 -1.33 10.55
CA ASN A 143 -25.27 -2.12 10.58
C ASN A 143 -25.30 -3.35 9.67
N GLU A 144 -24.16 -3.74 9.13
CA GLU A 144 -24.02 -4.96 8.33
C GLU A 144 -22.89 -5.82 8.90
N ASN A 145 -22.95 -7.11 8.63
CA ASN A 145 -21.88 -8.03 9.04
C ASN A 145 -20.80 -8.09 7.98
N TRP A 146 -19.57 -7.81 8.38
CA TRP A 146 -18.42 -7.82 7.51
C TRP A 146 -17.37 -8.78 8.04
N PHE A 147 -16.67 -9.43 7.10
CA PHE A 147 -15.40 -10.08 7.38
C PHE A 147 -14.30 -9.05 7.17
N GLY A 148 -13.45 -8.89 8.14
CA GLY A 148 -12.39 -7.88 8.05
C GLY A 148 -11.31 -8.07 9.07
N ILE A 149 -10.45 -7.07 9.17
CA ILE A 149 -9.23 -7.10 9.96
C ILE A 149 -9.31 -6.04 11.04
N GLU A 150 -8.93 -6.43 12.26
CA GLU A 150 -8.84 -5.50 13.38
C GLU A 150 -7.40 -5.22 13.71
N SER A 151 -7.06 -3.95 13.87
CA SER A 151 -5.73 -3.50 14.25
C SER A 151 -5.82 -2.14 14.94
N ALA A 152 -5.13 -1.99 16.06
CA ALA A 152 -5.06 -0.73 16.80
C ALA A 152 -6.43 -0.11 17.03
N SER A 153 -7.40 -0.92 17.46
CA SER A 153 -8.79 -0.53 17.75
C SER A 153 -9.61 -0.09 16.53
N SER A 154 -9.09 -0.28 15.33
CA SER A 154 -9.81 0.00 14.09
C SER A 154 -10.17 -1.30 13.39
N PHE A 155 -11.36 -1.32 12.76
CA PHE A 155 -11.79 -2.46 11.97
C PHE A 155 -11.81 -2.06 10.50
N PHE A 156 -11.15 -2.88 9.67
CA PHE A 156 -11.05 -2.65 8.23
C PHE A 156 -11.84 -3.73 7.50
N PRO A 157 -13.03 -3.39 6.97
CA PRO A 157 -13.85 -4.40 6.29
C PRO A 157 -13.21 -4.83 4.97
N ILE A 158 -13.29 -6.12 4.68
CA ILE A 158 -12.76 -6.69 3.43
C ILE A 158 -13.92 -7.07 2.51
N ILE A 159 -14.87 -7.85 3.01
CA ILE A 159 -15.98 -8.36 2.23
C ILE A 159 -17.18 -8.56 3.17
N LYS A 160 -18.38 -8.39 2.65
CA LYS A 160 -19.57 -8.68 3.46
C LYS A 160 -19.57 -10.15 3.83
N SER A 161 -19.95 -10.45 5.07
CA SER A 161 -19.95 -11.83 5.57
C SER A 161 -20.75 -12.78 4.68
N GLU A 162 -21.90 -12.32 4.19
CA GLU A 162 -22.74 -13.12 3.30
C GLU A 162 -22.06 -13.44 1.98
N ASP A 163 -21.23 -12.52 1.46
CA ASP A 163 -20.53 -12.71 0.19
C ASP A 163 -19.33 -13.63 0.33
N LEU A 164 -18.73 -13.70 1.52
CA LEU A 164 -17.61 -14.60 1.76
C LEU A 164 -18.04 -16.06 1.61
N ASP A 165 -19.20 -16.41 2.13
CA ASP A 165 -19.72 -17.77 2.05
C ASP A 165 -19.99 -18.19 0.60
N ASN A 166 -20.28 -17.24 -0.28
CA ASN A 166 -20.56 -17.47 -1.69
C ASN A 166 -19.29 -17.47 -2.55
N SER A 167 -18.15 -17.06 -2.01
CA SER A 167 -16.89 -16.91 -2.74
C SER A 167 -15.96 -18.12 -2.59
N ILE A 168 -16.31 -19.04 -1.70
CA ILE A 168 -15.48 -20.21 -1.39
C ILE A 168 -15.96 -21.43 -2.14
#